data_e3e41202846d2429cf1586f6f90577b9
#
_entry.id   e3e41202846d2429cf1586f6f90577b9
#
_cell.length_a   1.000
_cell.length_b   1.000
_cell.length_c   1.000
_cell.angle_alpha   90.00
_cell.angle_beta   90.00
_cell.angle_gamma   90.00
#
_symmetry.space_group_name_H-M   'P 1'
#
loop_
_entity.id
_entity.type
_entity.pdbx_description
1 polymer ?
#
loop_
_entity_poly.entity_id
_entity_poly.type
_entity_poly.pdbx_seq_one_letter_code
_entity_poly.pdbx_strand_id
1 'polypeptide(L)'
;MRILYAASEATPFAKSGGLADVAGSLPKALVRDGVDARVIMPLYGDIQIRDQLTYVTNYSVPVGWRSQYCGLFRAQWDGVTYYFLDNEYYFKRRGLYGFYDDGERFAFFSRAVLETLFYLDFTPDIINCNDWQTALVPVYLNLYYRHLDKFNRIKTIFTIHNIAYQGKYGLDILEDTCGIGRRDQHIVEYDGCANFMKGAFETADKITTVSPTYAQEILDPWFSYGLDALLREKQYKLCGILNGIDMDANNPATDPSIPYNYSIANFREGKAACKAALQDQFGLHKDGSPVFAIVSRMVGMKGFDLVQSIADGLVDLGIELVILGSGESQYEGFFSDLAARRPGRVGTYIGFNSALAQQIYAGADCFLMPSKSEPCGLAQMVACRYGTPPIVRETGGLRDSIQDSTKGHGNGFTFAGYSAHELYDACCRANAAYYDKENWEHLVEYAMNCDFSWSVSAKSYEGLYNETANLW
;
A
#
# COMPACT_ATOMS: atom_id res chain seq x y z
N MET A 1 -5.14 3.12 -25.10
CA MET A 1 -4.74 4.13 -24.10
C MET A 1 -3.32 3.86 -23.65
N ARG A 2 -2.50 4.88 -23.46
CA ARG A 2 -1.09 4.79 -23.06
C ARG A 2 -0.91 5.47 -21.69
N ILE A 3 -0.44 4.71 -20.72
CA ILE A 3 -0.29 5.16 -19.32
C ILE A 3 1.19 5.09 -18.94
N LEU A 4 1.74 6.18 -18.39
CA LEU A 4 3.02 6.18 -17.73
C LEU A 4 2.77 6.21 -16.21
N TYR A 5 3.12 5.14 -15.53
CA TYR A 5 2.98 5.01 -14.09
C TYR A 5 4.30 5.42 -13.42
N ALA A 6 4.34 6.63 -12.88
CA ALA A 6 5.52 7.17 -12.20
C ALA A 6 5.46 6.84 -10.71
N ALA A 7 6.46 6.11 -10.22
CA ALA A 7 6.53 5.69 -8.83
C ALA A 7 7.97 5.68 -8.32
N SER A 8 8.15 5.95 -7.04
CA SER A 8 9.47 5.91 -6.40
C SER A 8 9.94 4.49 -6.05
N GLU A 9 9.04 3.52 -6.06
CA GLU A 9 9.32 2.10 -5.80
C GLU A 9 8.32 1.23 -6.56
N ALA A 10 8.73 0.02 -6.94
CA ALA A 10 7.89 -1.01 -7.55
C ALA A 10 8.49 -2.40 -7.31
N THR A 11 7.65 -3.39 -6.94
CA THR A 11 8.07 -4.79 -6.90
C THR A 11 8.31 -5.32 -8.32
N PRO A 12 9.29 -6.22 -8.51
CA PRO A 12 10.20 -6.80 -7.50
C PRO A 12 11.48 -5.97 -7.29
N PHE A 13 11.62 -4.78 -7.86
CA PHE A 13 12.88 -4.04 -7.97
C PHE A 13 13.26 -3.30 -6.69
N ALA A 14 12.31 -2.58 -6.10
CA ALA A 14 12.51 -1.82 -4.87
C ALA A 14 11.22 -1.79 -4.07
N LYS A 15 11.30 -2.04 -2.76
CA LYS A 15 10.12 -2.06 -1.88
C LYS A 15 10.47 -1.55 -0.48
N SER A 16 9.67 -0.58 -0.03
CA SER A 16 9.62 -0.15 1.38
C SER A 16 8.22 -0.24 1.98
N GLY A 17 7.19 -0.18 1.15
CA GLY A 17 5.80 -0.15 1.58
C GLY A 17 4.80 -0.68 0.54
N GLY A 18 3.52 -0.35 0.75
CA GLY A 18 2.43 -0.81 -0.11
C GLY A 18 2.42 -0.22 -1.51
N LEU A 19 3.05 0.97 -1.70
CA LEU A 19 3.19 1.57 -3.03
C LEU A 19 3.90 0.62 -4.00
N ALA A 20 4.96 -0.06 -3.55
CA ALA A 20 5.70 -0.99 -4.40
C ALA A 20 4.84 -2.14 -4.91
N ASP A 21 3.95 -2.67 -4.08
CA ASP A 21 3.02 -3.74 -4.47
C ASP A 21 2.02 -3.24 -5.52
N VAL A 22 1.49 -2.03 -5.35
CA VAL A 22 0.59 -1.40 -6.32
C VAL A 22 1.31 -1.15 -7.65
N ALA A 23 2.51 -0.55 -7.61
CA ALA A 23 3.27 -0.21 -8.80
C ALA A 23 3.80 -1.44 -9.56
N GLY A 24 3.94 -2.59 -8.89
CA GLY A 24 4.28 -3.86 -9.51
C GLY A 24 3.06 -4.63 -10.06
N SER A 25 1.86 -4.38 -9.55
CA SER A 25 0.68 -5.21 -9.84
C SER A 25 -0.36 -4.52 -10.72
N LEU A 26 -0.70 -3.24 -10.46
CA LEU A 26 -1.68 -2.52 -11.26
C LEU A 26 -1.28 -2.39 -12.74
N PRO A 27 -0.04 -1.97 -13.10
CA PRO A 27 0.36 -1.91 -14.50
C PRO A 27 0.29 -3.27 -15.21
N LYS A 28 0.62 -4.35 -14.50
CA LYS A 28 0.50 -5.73 -15.02
C LYS A 28 -0.96 -6.10 -15.34
N ALA A 29 -1.90 -5.74 -14.46
CA ALA A 29 -3.32 -5.97 -14.69
C ALA A 29 -3.82 -5.14 -15.88
N LEU A 30 -3.47 -3.87 -15.96
CA LEU A 30 -3.81 -2.99 -17.08
C LEU A 30 -3.28 -3.50 -18.43
N VAL A 31 -2.05 -4.02 -18.47
CA VAL A 31 -1.46 -4.59 -19.69
C VAL A 31 -2.22 -5.86 -20.12
N ARG A 32 -2.64 -6.71 -19.18
CA ARG A 32 -3.49 -7.88 -19.44
C ARG A 32 -4.84 -7.49 -20.09
N ASP A 33 -5.38 -6.33 -19.69
CA ASP A 33 -6.64 -5.79 -20.23
C ASP A 33 -6.42 -4.95 -21.51
N GLY A 34 -5.19 -4.94 -22.07
CA GLY A 34 -4.87 -4.31 -23.36
C GLY A 34 -4.48 -2.83 -23.31
N VAL A 35 -4.23 -2.29 -22.11
CA VAL A 35 -3.70 -0.93 -21.93
C VAL A 35 -2.18 -0.93 -22.09
N ASP A 36 -1.59 0.00 -22.87
CA ASP A 36 -0.12 0.19 -22.91
C ASP A 36 0.31 0.94 -21.65
N ALA A 37 0.42 0.20 -20.53
CA ALA A 37 0.87 0.72 -19.26
C ALA A 37 2.36 0.43 -19.06
N ARG A 38 3.13 1.48 -18.78
CA ARG A 38 4.58 1.42 -18.54
C ARG A 38 4.90 2.06 -17.20
N VAL A 39 5.94 1.56 -16.53
CA VAL A 39 6.40 2.09 -15.24
C VAL A 39 7.69 2.87 -15.40
N ILE A 40 7.84 3.97 -14.68
CA ILE A 40 9.09 4.73 -14.59
C ILE A 40 9.45 4.94 -13.12
N MET A 41 10.69 4.60 -12.76
CA MET A 41 11.18 4.64 -11.39
C MET A 41 12.68 4.97 -11.32
N PRO A 42 13.21 5.38 -10.16
CA PRO A 42 14.65 5.55 -9.97
C PRO A 42 15.40 4.21 -10.08
N LEU A 43 16.64 4.27 -10.58
CA LEU A 43 17.56 3.13 -10.58
C LEU A 43 18.35 3.10 -9.27
N TYR A 44 17.78 2.48 -8.24
CA TYR A 44 18.44 2.36 -6.94
C TYR A 44 19.65 1.41 -6.97
N GLY A 45 20.58 1.63 -6.04
CA GLY A 45 21.82 0.81 -5.93
C GLY A 45 21.56 -0.66 -5.68
N ASP A 46 20.52 -1.00 -4.93
CA ASP A 46 20.18 -2.36 -4.50
C ASP A 46 19.38 -3.17 -5.52
N ILE A 47 19.05 -2.61 -6.71
CA ILE A 47 18.31 -3.34 -7.77
C ILE A 47 19.18 -4.46 -8.34
N GLN A 48 18.71 -5.70 -8.20
CA GLN A 48 19.45 -6.92 -8.52
C GLN A 48 19.63 -7.20 -10.02
N ILE A 49 18.71 -6.71 -10.85
CA ILE A 49 18.65 -7.02 -12.30
C ILE A 49 19.48 -6.07 -13.17
N ARG A 50 20.45 -5.35 -12.61
CA ARG A 50 21.22 -4.34 -13.35
C ARG A 50 21.84 -4.88 -14.64
N ASP A 51 22.29 -6.12 -14.64
CA ASP A 51 22.87 -6.78 -15.81
C ASP A 51 21.85 -7.14 -16.91
N GLN A 52 20.56 -7.09 -16.59
CA GLN A 52 19.45 -7.34 -17.53
C GLN A 52 18.87 -6.04 -18.10
N LEU A 53 19.34 -4.89 -17.63
CA LEU A 53 18.86 -3.60 -18.11
C LEU A 53 19.46 -3.26 -19.46
N THR A 54 18.61 -2.84 -20.39
CA THR A 54 19.03 -2.29 -21.67
C THR A 54 19.24 -0.78 -21.54
N TYR A 55 20.46 -0.30 -21.76
CA TYR A 55 20.73 1.13 -21.86
C TYR A 55 20.03 1.71 -23.10
N VAL A 56 19.33 2.83 -22.90
CA VAL A 56 18.61 3.52 -23.98
C VAL A 56 19.37 4.79 -24.40
N THR A 57 19.63 5.69 -23.46
CA THR A 57 20.34 6.96 -23.70
C THR A 57 20.68 7.64 -22.37
N ASN A 58 21.34 8.80 -22.46
CA ASN A 58 21.47 9.72 -21.34
C ASN A 58 21.18 11.17 -21.77
N TYR A 59 20.84 11.99 -20.81
CA TYR A 59 20.53 13.40 -21.02
C TYR A 59 20.73 14.19 -19.73
N SER A 60 20.62 15.50 -19.83
CA SER A 60 20.71 16.40 -18.68
C SER A 60 19.32 16.80 -18.20
N VAL A 61 19.15 16.85 -16.90
CA VAL A 61 17.90 17.25 -16.21
C VAL A 61 18.14 18.54 -15.43
N PRO A 62 17.34 19.59 -15.64
CA PRO A 62 17.41 20.80 -14.82
C PRO A 62 16.99 20.53 -13.36
N VAL A 63 17.80 21.02 -12.41
CA VAL A 63 17.50 21.00 -10.98
C VAL A 63 17.83 22.40 -10.45
N GLY A 64 16.83 23.27 -10.44
CA GLY A 64 17.05 24.70 -10.24
C GLY A 64 18.00 25.26 -11.30
N TRP A 65 19.11 25.85 -10.84
CA TRP A 65 20.18 26.37 -11.71
C TRP A 65 21.19 25.30 -12.16
N ARG A 66 21.10 24.09 -11.59
CA ARG A 66 22.00 22.98 -11.90
C ARG A 66 21.52 22.18 -13.10
N SER A 67 22.43 21.46 -13.72
CA SER A 67 22.16 20.48 -14.77
C SER A 67 22.72 19.14 -14.33
N GLN A 68 21.85 18.16 -14.09
CA GLN A 68 22.21 16.85 -13.55
C GLN A 68 22.11 15.75 -14.62
N TYR A 69 23.08 14.84 -14.60
CA TYR A 69 23.06 13.66 -15.48
C TYR A 69 21.87 12.76 -15.16
N CYS A 70 21.25 12.22 -16.21
CA CYS A 70 20.27 11.14 -16.12
C CYS A 70 20.55 10.08 -17.18
N GLY A 71 20.84 8.86 -16.76
CA GLY A 71 20.88 7.68 -17.62
C GLY A 71 19.49 7.07 -17.69
N LEU A 72 19.06 6.66 -18.89
CA LEU A 72 17.81 5.97 -19.12
C LEU A 72 18.09 4.51 -19.46
N PHE A 73 17.52 3.61 -18.65
CA PHE A 73 17.55 2.17 -18.87
C PHE A 73 16.13 1.62 -19.01
N ARG A 74 16.00 0.46 -19.64
CA ARG A 74 14.73 -0.25 -19.87
C ARG A 74 14.84 -1.72 -19.55
N ALA A 75 13.78 -2.30 -19.00
CA ALA A 75 13.59 -3.73 -18.89
C ALA A 75 12.13 -4.11 -19.19
N GLN A 76 11.92 -5.38 -19.52
CA GLN A 76 10.60 -6.01 -19.56
C GLN A 76 10.46 -6.95 -18.38
N TRP A 77 9.35 -6.82 -17.65
CA TRP A 77 9.04 -7.70 -16.52
C TRP A 77 7.54 -7.99 -16.48
N ASP A 78 7.17 -9.25 -16.46
CA ASP A 78 5.76 -9.69 -16.46
C ASP A 78 4.87 -9.02 -17.55
N GLY A 79 5.44 -8.77 -18.72
CA GLY A 79 4.77 -8.11 -19.84
C GLY A 79 4.71 -6.58 -19.76
N VAL A 80 5.19 -5.98 -18.66
CA VAL A 80 5.24 -4.53 -18.46
C VAL A 80 6.62 -3.97 -18.83
N THR A 81 6.64 -2.84 -19.54
CA THR A 81 7.87 -2.08 -19.79
C THR A 81 8.20 -1.21 -18.58
N TYR A 82 9.39 -1.39 -18.02
CA TYR A 82 9.95 -0.56 -16.95
C TYR A 82 11.06 0.33 -17.49
N TYR A 83 11.00 1.61 -17.13
CA TYR A 83 12.07 2.58 -17.33
C TYR A 83 12.72 2.90 -16.00
N PHE A 84 14.06 2.91 -15.99
CA PHE A 84 14.85 3.21 -14.80
C PHE A 84 15.69 4.46 -15.07
N LEU A 85 15.58 5.44 -14.17
CA LEU A 85 16.31 6.70 -14.23
C LEU A 85 17.54 6.64 -13.34
N ASP A 86 18.70 6.62 -13.96
CA ASP A 86 19.99 6.49 -13.27
C ASP A 86 20.59 7.87 -12.99
N ASN A 87 20.84 8.09 -11.72
CA ASN A 87 21.79 9.08 -11.23
C ASN A 87 22.41 8.51 -9.95
N GLU A 88 23.67 8.07 -10.05
CA GLU A 88 24.35 7.39 -8.92
C GLU A 88 24.45 8.28 -7.68
N TYR A 89 24.64 9.60 -7.84
CA TYR A 89 24.72 10.53 -6.73
C TYR A 89 23.42 10.53 -5.91
N TYR A 90 22.26 10.49 -6.58
CA TYR A 90 20.95 10.51 -5.91
C TYR A 90 20.47 9.13 -5.46
N PHE A 91 20.72 8.07 -6.26
CA PHE A 91 20.00 6.80 -6.06
C PHE A 91 20.89 5.59 -5.75
N LYS A 92 22.21 5.68 -5.93
CA LYS A 92 23.13 4.59 -5.55
C LYS A 92 23.50 4.69 -4.06
N ARG A 93 22.47 4.54 -3.22
CA ARG A 93 22.57 4.64 -1.77
C ARG A 93 21.90 3.45 -1.12
N ARG A 94 22.26 3.16 0.12
CA ARG A 94 21.60 2.12 0.90
C ARG A 94 20.27 2.63 1.43
N GLY A 95 19.16 2.01 1.02
CA GLY A 95 17.78 2.43 1.33
C GLY A 95 17.19 3.41 0.31
N LEU A 96 15.88 3.57 0.37
CA LEU A 96 15.13 4.33 -0.64
C LEU A 96 14.89 5.79 -0.22
N TYR A 97 14.62 6.04 1.05
CA TYR A 97 14.18 7.32 1.63
C TYR A 97 14.90 7.64 2.94
N GLY A 98 14.67 8.85 3.44
CA GLY A 98 15.18 9.29 4.74
C GLY A 98 16.51 10.04 4.65
N PHE A 99 16.87 10.53 3.46
CA PHE A 99 18.08 11.34 3.27
C PHE A 99 17.74 12.83 3.37
N TYR A 100 18.70 13.62 3.86
CA TYR A 100 18.55 15.07 4.02
C TYR A 100 18.22 15.80 2.72
N ASP A 101 18.63 15.23 1.59
CA ASP A 101 18.45 15.77 0.24
C ASP A 101 17.31 15.09 -0.54
N ASP A 102 16.38 14.42 0.14
CA ASP A 102 15.23 13.75 -0.52
C ASP A 102 14.41 14.74 -1.36
N GLY A 103 14.29 16.00 -0.93
CA GLY A 103 13.62 17.02 -1.71
C GLY A 103 14.26 17.26 -3.08
N GLU A 104 15.59 17.33 -3.14
CA GLU A 104 16.35 17.46 -4.39
C GLU A 104 16.28 16.19 -5.24
N ARG A 105 16.44 15.02 -4.60
CA ARG A 105 16.38 13.71 -5.27
C ARG A 105 15.07 13.51 -6.03
N PHE A 106 13.95 13.84 -5.39
CA PHE A 106 12.64 13.65 -6.00
C PHE A 106 12.15 14.82 -6.82
N ALA A 107 12.69 16.03 -6.64
CA ALA A 107 12.59 17.12 -7.64
C ALA A 107 13.29 16.73 -8.94
N PHE A 108 14.53 16.21 -8.85
CA PHE A 108 15.24 15.63 -10.00
C PHE A 108 14.42 14.53 -10.67
N PHE A 109 13.93 13.53 -9.90
CA PHE A 109 13.16 12.41 -10.43
C PHE A 109 11.91 12.89 -11.17
N SER A 110 11.13 13.77 -10.55
CA SER A 110 9.90 14.32 -11.16
C SER A 110 10.17 15.05 -12.47
N ARG A 111 11.27 15.82 -12.53
CA ARG A 111 11.68 16.50 -13.76
C ARG A 111 12.16 15.51 -14.82
N ALA A 112 12.97 14.54 -14.42
CA ALA A 112 13.52 13.50 -15.29
C ALA A 112 12.43 12.64 -15.94
N VAL A 113 11.31 12.37 -15.25
CA VAL A 113 10.14 11.68 -15.84
C VAL A 113 9.65 12.41 -17.10
N LEU A 114 9.53 13.72 -17.06
CA LEU A 114 9.09 14.51 -18.22
C LEU A 114 10.18 14.62 -19.29
N GLU A 115 11.43 14.87 -18.90
CA GLU A 115 12.56 14.92 -19.84
C GLU A 115 12.75 13.59 -20.59
N THR A 116 12.50 12.43 -19.94
CA THR A 116 12.56 11.11 -20.57
C THR A 116 11.68 11.03 -21.82
N LEU A 117 10.53 11.68 -21.82
CA LEU A 117 9.58 11.59 -22.93
C LEU A 117 10.13 12.15 -24.24
N PHE A 118 11.13 13.04 -24.22
CA PHE A 118 11.79 13.51 -25.45
C PHE A 118 12.59 12.42 -26.16
N TYR A 119 13.03 11.40 -25.43
CA TYR A 119 13.90 10.32 -25.90
C TYR A 119 13.18 8.98 -26.14
N LEU A 120 11.88 8.94 -25.87
CA LEU A 120 11.05 7.76 -26.09
C LEU A 120 10.15 7.95 -27.33
N ASP A 121 9.99 6.89 -28.10
CA ASP A 121 8.91 6.76 -29.07
C ASP A 121 7.61 6.31 -28.37
N PHE A 122 7.27 7.06 -27.32
CA PHE A 122 6.11 6.87 -26.46
C PHE A 122 5.67 8.20 -25.89
N THR A 123 4.44 8.57 -26.15
CA THR A 123 3.79 9.71 -25.52
C THR A 123 2.59 9.21 -24.74
N PRO A 124 2.58 9.29 -23.43
CA PRO A 124 1.44 8.82 -22.63
C PRO A 124 0.22 9.72 -22.85
N ASP A 125 -0.96 9.15 -22.79
CA ASP A 125 -2.21 9.90 -22.67
C ASP A 125 -2.36 10.43 -21.23
N ILE A 126 -1.89 9.61 -20.26
CA ILE A 126 -1.92 9.95 -18.83
C ILE A 126 -0.60 9.59 -18.15
N ILE A 127 -0.13 10.47 -17.27
CA ILE A 127 0.91 10.16 -16.29
C ILE A 127 0.22 9.98 -14.92
N ASN A 128 0.25 8.77 -14.38
CA ASN A 128 -0.22 8.48 -13.02
C ASN A 128 0.95 8.65 -12.04
N CYS A 129 0.91 9.70 -11.25
CA CYS A 129 1.93 10.07 -10.27
C CYS A 129 1.57 9.52 -8.90
N ASN A 130 2.53 8.95 -8.17
CA ASN A 130 2.28 8.24 -6.92
C ASN A 130 3.07 8.84 -5.76
N ASP A 131 2.38 9.29 -4.73
CA ASP A 131 2.88 9.91 -3.53
C ASP A 131 3.77 11.17 -3.77
N TRP A 132 4.26 11.77 -2.70
CA TRP A 132 4.98 13.04 -2.75
C TRP A 132 6.26 13.01 -3.61
N GLN A 133 6.87 11.84 -3.78
CA GLN A 133 8.08 11.68 -4.60
C GLN A 133 7.86 11.96 -6.09
N THR A 134 6.62 11.91 -6.55
CA THR A 134 6.24 12.23 -7.93
C THR A 134 5.34 13.47 -8.02
N ALA A 135 5.08 14.11 -6.91
CA ALA A 135 4.12 15.22 -6.82
C ALA A 135 4.51 16.44 -7.66
N LEU A 136 5.79 16.65 -7.94
CA LEU A 136 6.24 17.72 -8.81
C LEU A 136 6.08 17.43 -10.31
N VAL A 137 5.75 16.19 -10.73
CA VAL A 137 5.49 15.87 -12.15
C VAL A 137 4.35 16.73 -12.71
N PRO A 138 3.14 16.76 -12.12
CA PRO A 138 2.06 17.61 -12.62
C PRO A 138 2.38 19.11 -12.51
N VAL A 139 3.12 19.53 -11.48
CA VAL A 139 3.59 20.92 -11.34
C VAL A 139 4.49 21.31 -12.50
N TYR A 140 5.52 20.52 -12.75
CA TYR A 140 6.46 20.79 -13.85
C TYR A 140 5.81 20.71 -15.22
N LEU A 141 4.91 19.72 -15.42
CA LEU A 141 4.15 19.62 -16.67
C LEU A 141 3.43 20.94 -16.99
N ASN A 142 2.73 21.49 -16.00
CA ASN A 142 1.98 22.72 -16.18
C ASN A 142 2.88 23.97 -16.36
N LEU A 143 3.96 24.07 -15.58
CA LEU A 143 4.82 25.25 -15.63
C LEU A 143 5.74 25.30 -16.85
N TYR A 144 6.26 24.13 -17.29
CA TYR A 144 7.39 24.11 -18.21
C TYR A 144 7.17 23.32 -19.49
N TYR A 145 6.18 22.43 -19.57
CA TYR A 145 6.04 21.53 -20.73
C TYR A 145 4.69 21.64 -21.43
N ARG A 146 3.64 22.11 -20.78
CA ARG A 146 2.28 22.15 -21.34
C ARG A 146 2.18 22.92 -22.67
N HIS A 147 3.04 23.89 -22.90
CA HIS A 147 3.09 24.71 -24.13
C HIS A 147 3.73 23.96 -25.29
N LEU A 148 4.36 22.82 -25.10
CA LEU A 148 4.99 22.02 -26.14
C LEU A 148 4.00 21.01 -26.72
N ASP A 149 3.98 20.86 -28.05
CA ASP A 149 3.01 20.00 -28.76
C ASP A 149 2.98 18.57 -28.26
N LYS A 150 4.14 18.00 -27.90
CA LYS A 150 4.25 16.64 -27.37
C LYS A 150 3.55 16.47 -26.02
N PHE A 151 3.43 17.54 -25.24
CA PHE A 151 2.95 17.49 -23.84
C PHE A 151 1.57 18.10 -23.64
N ASN A 152 1.05 18.86 -24.61
CA ASN A 152 -0.15 19.68 -24.44
C ASN A 152 -1.42 18.87 -24.12
N ARG A 153 -1.47 17.59 -24.55
CA ARG A 153 -2.60 16.68 -24.33
C ARG A 153 -2.42 15.69 -23.18
N ILE A 154 -1.21 15.61 -22.60
CA ILE A 154 -0.94 14.68 -21.50
C ILE A 154 -1.75 15.12 -20.28
N LYS A 155 -2.55 14.21 -19.72
CA LYS A 155 -3.26 14.41 -18.46
C LYS A 155 -2.48 13.80 -17.29
N THR A 156 -2.78 14.26 -16.09
CA THR A 156 -2.12 13.77 -14.88
C THR A 156 -3.12 13.31 -13.84
N ILE A 157 -2.84 12.19 -13.22
CA ILE A 157 -3.54 11.70 -12.03
C ILE A 157 -2.54 11.61 -10.91
N PHE A 158 -2.87 12.16 -9.76
CA PHE A 158 -2.05 12.06 -8.56
C PHE A 158 -2.69 11.11 -7.56
N THR A 159 -2.00 10.02 -7.22
CA THR A 159 -2.47 8.98 -6.30
C THR A 159 -1.80 9.12 -4.94
N ILE A 160 -2.61 9.25 -3.89
CA ILE A 160 -2.19 9.31 -2.49
C ILE A 160 -2.23 7.89 -1.91
N HIS A 161 -1.07 7.33 -1.58
CA HIS A 161 -0.98 6.07 -0.84
C HIS A 161 -0.92 6.32 0.66
N ASN A 162 -0.23 7.38 1.09
CA ASN A 162 -0.16 7.78 2.49
C ASN A 162 -0.02 9.30 2.63
N ILE A 163 -1.08 9.96 3.04
CA ILE A 163 -1.12 11.43 3.18
C ILE A 163 -0.22 11.96 4.31
N ALA A 164 0.26 11.11 5.20
CA ALA A 164 1.18 11.53 6.26
C ALA A 164 2.54 12.01 5.72
N TYR A 165 2.94 11.52 4.54
CA TYR A 165 4.19 11.88 3.88
C TYR A 165 3.91 12.84 2.72
N GLN A 166 4.21 14.12 2.91
CA GLN A 166 3.77 15.20 2.02
C GLN A 166 4.89 15.84 1.19
N GLY A 167 6.15 15.55 1.52
CA GLY A 167 7.29 16.24 0.91
C GLY A 167 7.36 17.70 1.35
N LYS A 168 7.53 17.93 2.67
CA LYS A 168 7.62 19.26 3.28
C LYS A 168 9.06 19.71 3.43
N TYR A 169 9.36 20.92 2.95
CA TYR A 169 10.70 21.52 2.97
C TYR A 169 10.61 23.02 3.22
N GLY A 170 11.74 23.66 3.50
CA GLY A 170 11.84 25.12 3.54
C GLY A 170 11.52 25.74 2.17
N LEU A 171 11.04 26.98 2.15
CA LEU A 171 10.65 27.67 0.88
C LEU A 171 11.82 27.91 -0.08
N ASP A 172 13.04 27.96 0.45
CA ASP A 172 14.29 28.10 -0.32
C ASP A 172 14.50 26.97 -1.35
N ILE A 173 13.97 25.76 -1.08
CA ILE A 173 14.05 24.63 -2.02
C ILE A 173 13.35 24.94 -3.36
N LEU A 174 12.33 25.80 -3.36
CA LEU A 174 11.50 26.04 -4.54
C LEU A 174 12.31 26.71 -5.67
N GLU A 175 13.04 27.79 -5.37
CA GLU A 175 13.84 28.49 -6.37
C GLU A 175 15.17 27.77 -6.64
N ASP A 176 15.90 27.42 -5.56
CA ASP A 176 17.24 26.84 -5.68
C ASP A 176 17.26 25.45 -6.30
N THR A 177 16.31 24.60 -5.92
CA THR A 177 16.31 23.15 -6.26
C THR A 177 15.22 22.80 -7.27
N CYS A 178 13.98 23.20 -6.98
CA CYS A 178 12.86 22.86 -7.88
C CYS A 178 12.82 23.74 -9.13
N GLY A 179 13.52 24.89 -9.14
CA GLY A 179 13.48 25.85 -10.22
C GLY A 179 12.15 26.61 -10.31
N ILE A 180 11.32 26.56 -9.26
CA ILE A 180 10.04 27.25 -9.19
C ILE A 180 10.26 28.65 -8.61
N GLY A 181 10.19 29.65 -9.46
CA GLY A 181 10.40 31.04 -9.07
C GLY A 181 9.26 31.61 -8.23
N ARG A 182 9.52 32.78 -7.61
CA ARG A 182 8.57 33.44 -6.67
C ARG A 182 7.18 33.67 -7.25
N ARG A 183 7.05 33.87 -8.55
CA ARG A 183 5.76 34.07 -9.22
C ARG A 183 4.85 32.86 -9.06
N ASP A 184 5.42 31.65 -9.14
CA ASP A 184 4.71 30.38 -9.16
C ASP A 184 4.81 29.61 -7.82
N GLN A 185 5.53 30.20 -6.84
CA GLN A 185 5.73 29.65 -5.49
C GLN A 185 4.41 29.26 -4.82
N HIS A 186 3.35 30.06 -4.99
CA HIS A 186 2.03 29.84 -4.41
C HIS A 186 1.42 28.49 -4.80
N ILE A 187 1.86 27.87 -5.90
CA ILE A 187 1.39 26.54 -6.35
C ILE A 187 1.81 25.45 -5.34
N VAL A 188 3.00 25.59 -4.76
CA VAL A 188 3.61 24.57 -3.90
C VAL A 188 3.68 25.02 -2.44
N GLU A 189 3.63 26.32 -2.18
CA GLU A 189 3.62 26.83 -0.80
C GLU A 189 2.32 26.51 -0.08
N TYR A 190 2.45 25.99 1.13
CA TYR A 190 1.33 25.73 2.03
C TYR A 190 1.81 25.82 3.47
N ASP A 191 1.10 26.57 4.30
CA ASP A 191 1.38 26.76 5.74
C ASP A 191 2.85 27.15 6.02
N GLY A 192 3.38 28.08 5.22
CA GLY A 192 4.72 28.63 5.37
C GLY A 192 5.88 27.71 4.97
N CYS A 193 5.59 26.61 4.32
CA CYS A 193 6.60 25.68 3.79
C CYS A 193 6.31 25.27 2.34
N ALA A 194 7.30 24.73 1.65
CA ALA A 194 7.09 24.01 0.40
C ALA A 194 6.46 22.66 0.73
N ASN A 195 5.29 22.37 0.14
CA ASN A 195 4.60 21.10 0.27
C ASN A 195 4.35 20.53 -1.12
N PHE A 196 5.12 19.49 -1.50
CA PHE A 196 5.07 18.95 -2.86
C PHE A 196 3.71 18.33 -3.17
N MET A 197 3.10 17.64 -2.20
CA MET A 197 1.78 17.03 -2.37
C MET A 197 0.70 18.09 -2.63
N LYS A 198 0.77 19.25 -1.95
CA LYS A 198 -0.10 20.41 -2.24
C LYS A 198 0.05 20.87 -3.68
N GLY A 199 1.29 20.93 -4.18
CA GLY A 199 1.56 21.29 -5.57
C GLY A 199 0.86 20.34 -6.56
N ALA A 200 0.88 19.04 -6.29
CA ALA A 200 0.15 18.06 -7.08
C ALA A 200 -1.37 18.25 -7.00
N PHE A 201 -1.91 18.56 -5.81
CA PHE A 201 -3.34 18.84 -5.66
C PHE A 201 -3.81 20.04 -6.47
N GLU A 202 -2.98 21.06 -6.62
CA GLU A 202 -3.31 22.22 -7.46
C GLU A 202 -3.30 21.88 -8.95
N THR A 203 -2.33 21.10 -9.39
CA THR A 203 -1.97 21.00 -10.80
C THR A 203 -2.41 19.69 -11.49
N ALA A 204 -2.65 18.61 -10.75
CA ALA A 204 -3.14 17.36 -11.35
C ALA A 204 -4.60 17.49 -11.84
N ASP A 205 -4.91 16.83 -12.96
CA ASP A 205 -6.26 16.81 -13.53
C ASP A 205 -7.23 16.02 -12.64
N LYS A 206 -6.78 14.93 -12.01
CA LYS A 206 -7.52 14.15 -11.02
C LYS A 206 -6.62 13.79 -9.83
N ILE A 207 -7.26 13.58 -8.67
CA ILE A 207 -6.62 13.08 -7.45
C ILE A 207 -7.31 11.77 -7.10
N THR A 208 -6.53 10.73 -6.80
CA THR A 208 -7.08 9.48 -6.30
C THR A 208 -6.37 9.03 -5.04
N THR A 209 -7.01 8.16 -4.30
CA THR A 209 -6.41 7.45 -3.16
C THR A 209 -6.86 6.00 -3.17
N VAL A 210 -6.34 5.23 -2.23
CA VAL A 210 -6.32 3.76 -2.28
C VAL A 210 -7.54 3.07 -1.68
N SER A 211 -8.58 3.83 -1.34
CA SER A 211 -9.91 3.29 -1.02
C SER A 211 -10.99 4.39 -1.01
N PRO A 212 -12.26 4.06 -1.30
CA PRO A 212 -13.37 5.01 -1.25
C PRO A 212 -13.56 5.65 0.13
N THR A 213 -13.51 4.86 1.20
CA THR A 213 -13.64 5.37 2.57
C THR A 213 -12.48 6.29 2.92
N TYR A 214 -11.24 5.95 2.55
CA TYR A 214 -10.09 6.82 2.82
C TYR A 214 -10.18 8.15 2.08
N ALA A 215 -10.75 8.18 0.86
CA ALA A 215 -11.02 9.43 0.14
C ALA A 215 -11.96 10.37 0.91
N GLN A 216 -12.86 9.83 1.73
CA GLN A 216 -13.72 10.62 2.62
C GLN A 216 -12.99 10.99 3.93
N GLU A 217 -12.25 10.05 4.50
CA GLU A 217 -11.52 10.27 5.76
C GLU A 217 -10.49 11.40 5.63
N ILE A 218 -9.74 11.48 4.53
CA ILE A 218 -8.73 12.56 4.34
C ILE A 218 -9.33 13.97 4.17
N LEU A 219 -10.65 14.10 4.08
CA LEU A 219 -11.35 15.38 4.16
C LEU A 219 -11.57 15.84 5.61
N ASP A 220 -11.33 14.97 6.59
CA ASP A 220 -11.45 15.25 8.02
C ASP A 220 -10.09 15.65 8.60
N PRO A 221 -10.02 16.69 9.46
CA PRO A 221 -8.77 17.13 10.10
C PRO A 221 -8.00 16.03 10.84
N TRP A 222 -8.70 15.01 11.36
CA TRP A 222 -8.09 13.90 12.08
C TRP A 222 -7.21 13.01 11.19
N PHE A 223 -7.56 12.88 9.91
CA PHE A 223 -6.87 11.98 8.97
C PHE A 223 -5.99 12.70 7.96
N SER A 224 -6.19 14.01 7.76
CA SER A 224 -5.61 14.79 6.66
C SER A 224 -4.17 15.27 6.89
N TYR A 225 -3.67 15.20 8.10
CA TYR A 225 -2.38 15.79 8.49
C TYR A 225 -2.24 17.28 8.08
N GLY A 226 -3.36 18.03 8.21
CA GLY A 226 -3.44 19.46 7.92
C GLY A 226 -3.79 19.81 6.47
N LEU A 227 -4.14 18.85 5.61
CA LEU A 227 -4.51 19.10 4.22
C LEU A 227 -6.03 19.06 3.97
N ASP A 228 -6.86 18.88 4.99
CA ASP A 228 -8.31 18.72 4.87
C ASP A 228 -9.01 19.90 4.19
N ALA A 229 -8.66 21.13 4.53
CA ALA A 229 -9.25 22.31 3.92
C ALA A 229 -8.99 22.36 2.41
N LEU A 230 -7.75 22.07 2.01
CA LEU A 230 -7.35 22.01 0.61
C LEU A 230 -8.05 20.87 -0.13
N LEU A 231 -8.11 19.68 0.48
CA LEU A 231 -8.76 18.53 -0.14
C LEU A 231 -10.27 18.72 -0.28
N ARG A 232 -10.94 19.36 0.69
CA ARG A 232 -12.36 19.75 0.56
C ARG A 232 -12.59 20.70 -0.61
N GLU A 233 -11.69 21.67 -0.83
CA GLU A 233 -11.76 22.55 -2.00
C GLU A 233 -11.60 21.79 -3.31
N LYS A 234 -10.75 20.76 -3.34
CA LYS A 234 -10.45 19.94 -4.52
C LYS A 234 -11.29 18.65 -4.60
N GLN A 235 -12.31 18.51 -3.75
CA GLN A 235 -13.13 17.29 -3.65
C GLN A 235 -13.76 16.87 -4.98
N TYR A 236 -14.07 17.82 -5.85
CA TYR A 236 -14.67 17.58 -7.18
C TYR A 236 -13.80 16.70 -8.10
N LYS A 237 -12.49 16.61 -7.84
CA LYS A 237 -11.56 15.78 -8.61
C LYS A 237 -10.92 14.65 -7.79
N LEU A 238 -11.39 14.44 -6.55
CA LEU A 238 -10.92 13.39 -5.65
C LEU A 238 -11.80 12.15 -5.75
N CYS A 239 -11.20 10.98 -5.91
CA CYS A 239 -11.89 9.69 -5.80
C CYS A 239 -11.02 8.67 -5.07
N GLY A 240 -11.61 7.57 -4.62
CA GLY A 240 -10.92 6.45 -4.00
C GLY A 240 -11.14 5.16 -4.80
N ILE A 241 -10.08 4.41 -5.03
CA ILE A 241 -10.12 3.10 -5.68
C ILE A 241 -9.42 2.10 -4.78
N LEU A 242 -10.13 1.05 -4.37
CA LEU A 242 -9.57 0.00 -3.52
C LEU A 242 -8.49 -0.76 -4.28
N ASN A 243 -7.32 -0.93 -3.66
CA ASN A 243 -6.25 -1.76 -4.21
C ASN A 243 -6.65 -3.24 -4.22
N GLY A 244 -6.07 -4.00 -5.15
CA GLY A 244 -6.16 -5.45 -5.15
C GLY A 244 -4.95 -6.12 -4.47
N ILE A 245 -4.97 -7.44 -4.47
CA ILE A 245 -3.82 -8.29 -4.11
C ILE A 245 -3.42 -9.16 -5.31
N ASP A 246 -2.16 -9.58 -5.33
CA ASP A 246 -1.70 -10.59 -6.28
C ASP A 246 -2.26 -11.97 -5.86
N MET A 247 -3.25 -12.45 -6.61
CA MET A 247 -3.96 -13.70 -6.33
C MET A 247 -3.11 -14.94 -6.65
N ASP A 248 -2.07 -14.81 -7.46
CA ASP A 248 -1.15 -15.90 -7.78
C ASP A 248 -0.08 -16.04 -6.68
N ALA A 249 0.49 -14.92 -6.26
CA ALA A 249 1.45 -14.88 -5.15
C ALA A 249 0.80 -15.24 -3.80
N ASN A 250 -0.47 -14.87 -3.60
CA ASN A 250 -1.24 -15.18 -2.38
C ASN A 250 -2.26 -16.29 -2.66
N ASN A 251 -1.78 -17.49 -2.98
CA ASN A 251 -2.64 -18.63 -3.32
C ASN A 251 -2.35 -19.83 -2.43
N PRO A 252 -3.26 -20.18 -1.49
CA PRO A 252 -3.04 -21.32 -0.60
C PRO A 252 -2.92 -22.66 -1.34
N ALA A 253 -3.39 -22.76 -2.60
CA ALA A 253 -3.26 -23.99 -3.38
C ALA A 253 -1.84 -24.23 -3.92
N THR A 254 -1.02 -23.17 -4.03
CA THR A 254 0.31 -23.25 -4.65
C THR A 254 1.43 -22.61 -3.82
N ASP A 255 1.11 -22.02 -2.66
CA ASP A 255 2.09 -21.37 -1.79
C ASP A 255 3.08 -22.40 -1.21
N PRO A 256 4.37 -22.31 -1.54
CA PRO A 256 5.38 -23.23 -1.04
C PRO A 256 5.74 -22.98 0.44
N SER A 257 5.31 -21.87 1.03
CA SER A 257 5.64 -21.50 2.41
C SER A 257 4.75 -22.18 3.44
N ILE A 258 3.58 -22.69 3.03
CA ILE A 258 2.64 -23.33 3.95
C ILE A 258 2.80 -24.85 3.99
N PRO A 259 2.57 -25.48 5.13
CA PRO A 259 2.84 -26.92 5.31
C PRO A 259 1.86 -27.83 4.57
N TYR A 260 0.67 -27.35 4.22
CA TYR A 260 -0.35 -28.06 3.47
C TYR A 260 -1.06 -27.12 2.52
N ASN A 261 -1.00 -27.41 1.22
CA ASN A 261 -1.69 -26.62 0.20
C ASN A 261 -3.18 -27.00 0.13
N TYR A 262 -4.04 -25.98 -0.01
CA TYR A 262 -5.50 -26.19 -0.07
C TYR A 262 -6.18 -25.18 -0.97
N SER A 263 -7.35 -25.55 -1.43
CA SER A 263 -8.28 -24.71 -2.18
C SER A 263 -9.65 -24.70 -1.48
N ILE A 264 -10.62 -24.03 -2.08
CA ILE A 264 -12.00 -24.03 -1.59
C ILE A 264 -12.59 -25.45 -1.45
N ALA A 265 -12.13 -26.40 -2.25
CA ALA A 265 -12.64 -27.76 -2.23
C ALA A 265 -12.20 -28.60 -1.01
N ASN A 266 -11.06 -28.24 -0.41
CA ASN A 266 -10.45 -29.00 0.72
C ASN A 266 -9.89 -28.08 1.82
N PHE A 267 -10.44 -26.88 1.98
CA PHE A 267 -9.94 -25.91 2.96
C PHE A 267 -10.05 -26.39 4.41
N ARG A 268 -11.05 -27.25 4.71
CA ARG A 268 -11.25 -27.80 6.06
C ARG A 268 -10.04 -28.56 6.54
N GLU A 269 -9.61 -29.53 5.76
CA GLU A 269 -8.44 -30.36 6.04
C GLU A 269 -7.15 -29.52 5.96
N GLY A 270 -7.05 -28.64 4.94
CA GLY A 270 -5.89 -27.80 4.72
C GLY A 270 -5.64 -26.83 5.86
N LYS A 271 -6.66 -26.09 6.28
CA LYS A 271 -6.56 -25.16 7.41
C LYS A 271 -6.30 -25.89 8.73
N ALA A 272 -6.92 -27.05 8.96
CA ALA A 272 -6.67 -27.85 10.15
C ALA A 272 -5.20 -28.31 10.24
N ALA A 273 -4.62 -28.76 9.12
CA ALA A 273 -3.20 -29.16 9.05
C ALA A 273 -2.27 -27.96 9.25
N CYS A 274 -2.55 -26.82 8.60
CA CYS A 274 -1.78 -25.59 8.77
C CYS A 274 -1.86 -25.04 10.20
N LYS A 275 -3.04 -25.09 10.83
CA LYS A 275 -3.23 -24.69 12.23
C LYS A 275 -2.42 -25.58 13.17
N ALA A 276 -2.47 -26.90 12.99
CA ALA A 276 -1.69 -27.83 13.82
C ALA A 276 -0.18 -27.55 13.73
N ALA A 277 0.33 -27.30 12.52
CA ALA A 277 1.73 -26.94 12.31
C ALA A 277 2.09 -25.59 12.95
N LEU A 278 1.21 -24.58 12.85
CA LEU A 278 1.40 -23.29 13.50
C LEU A 278 1.44 -23.41 15.02
N GLN A 279 0.53 -24.21 15.60
CA GLN A 279 0.51 -24.50 17.03
C GLN A 279 1.78 -25.22 17.49
N ASP A 280 2.29 -26.18 16.72
CA ASP A 280 3.58 -26.85 17.01
C ASP A 280 4.75 -25.85 17.00
N GLN A 281 4.78 -24.97 16.00
CA GLN A 281 5.86 -24.00 15.83
C GLN A 281 5.94 -23.01 17.00
N PHE A 282 4.81 -22.61 17.56
CA PHE A 282 4.73 -21.67 18.68
C PHE A 282 4.53 -22.36 20.04
N GLY A 283 4.47 -23.68 20.09
CA GLY A 283 4.25 -24.45 21.32
C GLY A 283 2.86 -24.18 21.95
N LEU A 284 1.84 -23.93 21.12
CA LEU A 284 0.48 -23.68 21.57
C LEU A 284 -0.28 -24.99 21.88
N HIS A 285 -1.36 -24.88 22.67
CA HIS A 285 -2.19 -26.02 22.98
C HIS A 285 -2.99 -26.47 21.74
N LYS A 286 -3.23 -27.78 21.63
CA LYS A 286 -4.07 -28.35 20.56
C LYS A 286 -5.40 -28.82 21.15
N ASP A 287 -6.07 -27.96 21.91
CA ASP A 287 -7.28 -28.27 22.64
C ASP A 287 -8.58 -27.87 21.91
N GLY A 288 -8.45 -27.44 20.64
CA GLY A 288 -9.58 -27.01 19.83
C GLY A 288 -9.91 -25.51 19.96
N SER A 289 -9.13 -24.77 20.73
CA SER A 289 -9.25 -23.30 20.84
C SER A 289 -8.99 -22.60 19.51
N PRO A 290 -9.63 -21.44 19.23
CA PRO A 290 -9.32 -20.66 18.04
C PRO A 290 -7.99 -19.94 18.18
N VAL A 291 -7.26 -19.82 17.07
CA VAL A 291 -6.01 -19.05 16.95
C VAL A 291 -6.32 -17.71 16.31
N PHE A 292 -6.11 -16.62 17.05
CA PHE A 292 -6.18 -15.26 16.53
C PHE A 292 -4.78 -14.72 16.28
N ALA A 293 -4.57 -14.09 15.14
CA ALA A 293 -3.22 -13.69 14.75
C ALA A 293 -3.12 -12.23 14.32
N ILE A 294 -1.92 -11.64 14.49
CA ILE A 294 -1.55 -10.33 14.00
C ILE A 294 -0.22 -10.45 13.25
N VAL A 295 -0.17 -9.91 12.04
CA VAL A 295 1.07 -9.75 11.25
C VAL A 295 1.16 -8.29 10.85
N SER A 296 1.99 -7.51 11.54
CA SER A 296 2.09 -6.07 11.26
C SER A 296 3.33 -5.46 11.92
N ARG A 297 3.67 -4.23 11.47
CA ARG A 297 4.59 -3.38 12.24
C ARG A 297 3.97 -3.07 13.60
N MET A 298 4.73 -3.24 14.67
CA MET A 298 4.28 -2.99 16.04
C MET A 298 4.35 -1.50 16.38
N VAL A 299 3.37 -0.74 15.89
CA VAL A 299 3.26 0.71 16.12
C VAL A 299 1.84 1.05 16.54
N GLY A 300 1.66 2.14 17.29
CA GLY A 300 0.35 2.58 17.78
C GLY A 300 -0.67 2.79 16.66
N MET A 301 -0.25 3.24 15.47
CA MET A 301 -1.13 3.40 14.31
C MET A 301 -1.82 2.10 13.86
N LYS A 302 -1.22 0.95 14.15
CA LYS A 302 -1.77 -0.37 13.84
C LYS A 302 -2.67 -0.95 14.96
N GLY A 303 -2.92 -0.18 16.03
CA GLY A 303 -3.83 -0.54 17.11
C GLY A 303 -3.24 -1.50 18.13
N PHE A 304 -1.91 -1.59 18.23
CA PHE A 304 -1.26 -2.45 19.23
C PHE A 304 -1.54 -2.05 20.66
N ASP A 305 -1.84 -0.78 20.93
CA ASP A 305 -2.32 -0.27 22.22
C ASP A 305 -3.67 -0.89 22.60
N LEU A 306 -4.60 -1.03 21.64
CA LEU A 306 -5.88 -1.69 21.88
C LEU A 306 -5.69 -3.18 22.16
N VAL A 307 -4.87 -3.87 21.35
CA VAL A 307 -4.58 -5.30 21.52
C VAL A 307 -3.90 -5.54 22.85
N GLN A 308 -2.92 -4.72 23.25
CA GLN A 308 -2.26 -4.79 24.55
C GLN A 308 -3.27 -4.72 25.70
N SER A 309 -4.27 -3.85 25.58
CA SER A 309 -5.29 -3.67 26.63
C SER A 309 -6.20 -4.87 26.83
N ILE A 310 -6.41 -5.69 25.80
CA ILE A 310 -7.37 -6.83 25.84
C ILE A 310 -6.71 -8.20 25.79
N ALA A 311 -5.40 -8.29 25.58
CA ALA A 311 -4.70 -9.54 25.28
C ALA A 311 -4.88 -10.61 26.39
N ASP A 312 -4.72 -10.26 27.67
CA ASP A 312 -4.97 -11.19 28.79
C ASP A 312 -6.44 -11.65 28.80
N GLY A 313 -7.40 -10.76 28.55
CA GLY A 313 -8.83 -11.08 28.48
C GLY A 313 -9.16 -12.05 27.32
N LEU A 314 -8.48 -11.91 26.17
CA LEU A 314 -8.65 -12.86 25.05
C LEU A 314 -8.13 -14.25 25.41
N VAL A 315 -6.98 -14.33 26.06
CA VAL A 315 -6.43 -15.62 26.55
C VAL A 315 -7.35 -16.25 27.58
N ASP A 316 -7.93 -15.47 28.47
CA ASP A 316 -8.88 -15.95 29.49
C ASP A 316 -10.20 -16.45 28.87
N LEU A 317 -10.57 -15.99 27.65
CA LEU A 317 -11.67 -16.55 26.85
C LEU A 317 -11.32 -17.87 26.16
N GLY A 318 -10.09 -18.36 26.31
CA GLY A 318 -9.61 -19.58 25.65
C GLY A 318 -9.07 -19.36 24.23
N ILE A 319 -8.82 -18.11 23.82
CA ILE A 319 -8.24 -17.79 22.50
C ILE A 319 -6.71 -17.95 22.58
N GLU A 320 -6.12 -18.57 21.58
CA GLU A 320 -4.69 -18.60 21.37
C GLU A 320 -4.28 -17.37 20.53
N LEU A 321 -3.18 -16.69 20.89
CA LEU A 321 -2.70 -15.51 20.19
C LEU A 321 -1.36 -15.78 19.49
N VAL A 322 -1.24 -15.43 18.23
CA VAL A 322 0.02 -15.45 17.46
C VAL A 322 0.34 -14.06 16.95
N ILE A 323 1.50 -13.52 17.31
CA ILE A 323 1.92 -12.17 16.95
C ILE A 323 3.25 -12.22 16.19
N LEU A 324 3.25 -11.70 14.97
CA LEU A 324 4.45 -11.53 14.14
C LEU A 324 4.63 -10.05 13.80
N GLY A 325 5.78 -9.48 14.13
CA GLY A 325 6.13 -8.12 13.76
C GLY A 325 7.30 -7.55 14.55
N SER A 326 7.62 -6.31 14.25
CA SER A 326 8.60 -5.52 14.99
C SER A 326 8.25 -4.03 14.91
N GLY A 327 8.77 -3.22 15.84
CA GLY A 327 8.50 -1.78 15.84
C GLY A 327 8.87 -1.10 17.14
N GLU A 328 7.89 -0.56 17.84
CA GLU A 328 8.11 0.15 19.11
C GLU A 328 8.44 -0.85 20.25
N SER A 329 9.51 -0.60 20.96
CA SER A 329 10.03 -1.49 22.01
C SER A 329 9.01 -1.80 23.12
N GLN A 330 8.10 -0.85 23.38
CA GLN A 330 7.03 -1.05 24.37
C GLN A 330 6.10 -2.21 23.99
N TYR A 331 5.75 -2.35 22.68
CA TYR A 331 4.90 -3.46 22.21
C TYR A 331 5.70 -4.75 22.09
N GLU A 332 6.91 -4.70 21.54
CA GLU A 332 7.78 -5.87 21.44
C GLU A 332 8.02 -6.49 22.83
N GLY A 333 8.33 -5.66 23.83
CA GLY A 333 8.52 -6.09 25.22
C GLY A 333 7.26 -6.67 25.82
N PHE A 334 6.11 -6.01 25.66
CA PHE A 334 4.84 -6.48 26.23
C PHE A 334 4.46 -7.85 25.68
N PHE A 335 4.48 -8.04 24.34
CA PHE A 335 4.05 -9.32 23.77
C PHE A 335 5.04 -10.46 24.01
N SER A 336 6.33 -10.16 24.09
CA SER A 336 7.34 -11.14 24.52
C SER A 336 7.11 -11.60 25.96
N ASP A 337 6.81 -10.66 26.86
CA ASP A 337 6.49 -10.95 28.25
C ASP A 337 5.15 -11.70 28.39
N LEU A 338 4.14 -11.33 27.62
CA LEU A 338 2.85 -12.03 27.58
C LEU A 338 3.02 -13.49 27.14
N ALA A 339 3.82 -13.76 26.10
CA ALA A 339 4.13 -15.11 25.68
C ALA A 339 4.81 -15.94 26.80
N ALA A 340 5.75 -15.31 27.53
CA ALA A 340 6.42 -15.96 28.66
C ALA A 340 5.47 -16.24 29.84
N ARG A 341 4.51 -15.34 30.11
CA ARG A 341 3.52 -15.49 31.21
C ARG A 341 2.37 -16.42 30.87
N ARG A 342 2.06 -16.62 29.58
CA ARG A 342 0.94 -17.42 29.07
C ARG A 342 1.44 -18.53 28.13
N PRO A 343 2.34 -19.41 28.61
CA PRO A 343 2.88 -20.49 27.78
C PRO A 343 1.76 -21.41 27.28
N GLY A 344 1.86 -21.86 26.03
CA GLY A 344 0.84 -22.66 25.37
C GLY A 344 -0.39 -21.89 24.88
N ARG A 345 -0.49 -20.59 25.14
CA ARG A 345 -1.60 -19.73 24.70
C ARG A 345 -1.16 -18.56 23.85
N VAL A 346 0.07 -18.09 24.01
CA VAL A 346 0.58 -16.94 23.26
C VAL A 346 1.92 -17.30 22.62
N GLY A 347 2.02 -17.09 21.32
CA GLY A 347 3.23 -17.20 20.54
C GLY A 347 3.61 -15.88 19.91
N THR A 348 4.88 -15.48 20.02
CA THR A 348 5.38 -14.24 19.43
C THR A 348 6.65 -14.47 18.62
N TYR A 349 6.76 -13.76 17.50
CA TYR A 349 7.99 -13.64 16.71
C TYR A 349 8.29 -12.17 16.48
N ILE A 350 9.31 -11.67 17.15
CA ILE A 350 9.75 -10.28 16.99
C ILE A 350 10.70 -10.20 15.80
N GLY A 351 10.24 -9.61 14.72
CA GLY A 351 11.00 -9.47 13.47
C GLY A 351 10.14 -9.51 12.23
N PHE A 352 10.79 -9.56 11.08
CA PHE A 352 10.17 -9.73 9.77
C PHE A 352 10.45 -11.14 9.23
N ASN A 353 9.39 -11.85 8.85
CA ASN A 353 9.50 -13.18 8.22
C ASN A 353 8.30 -13.41 7.31
N SER A 354 8.51 -13.30 6.00
CA SER A 354 7.43 -13.41 5.00
C SER A 354 6.87 -14.84 4.92
N ALA A 355 7.69 -15.87 5.01
CA ALA A 355 7.24 -17.26 4.98
C ALA A 355 6.37 -17.57 6.22
N LEU A 356 6.80 -17.11 7.40
CA LEU A 356 6.00 -17.27 8.62
C LEU A 356 4.69 -16.48 8.54
N ALA A 357 4.65 -15.31 7.90
CA ALA A 357 3.41 -14.57 7.68
C ALA A 357 2.40 -15.40 6.87
N GLN A 358 2.83 -16.08 5.81
CA GLN A 358 1.97 -16.94 5.01
C GLN A 358 1.45 -18.14 5.82
N GLN A 359 2.32 -18.74 6.65
CA GLN A 359 1.93 -19.82 7.55
C GLN A 359 0.88 -19.36 8.57
N ILE A 360 1.00 -18.13 9.08
CA ILE A 360 0.03 -17.52 9.99
C ILE A 360 -1.31 -17.29 9.28
N TYR A 361 -1.31 -16.70 8.07
CA TYR A 361 -2.54 -16.56 7.29
C TYR A 361 -3.24 -17.91 7.03
N ALA A 362 -2.48 -18.96 6.76
CA ALA A 362 -3.04 -20.28 6.51
C ALA A 362 -3.53 -20.99 7.78
N GLY A 363 -2.82 -20.83 8.89
CA GLY A 363 -3.06 -21.61 10.12
C GLY A 363 -3.92 -20.92 11.18
N ALA A 364 -4.04 -19.59 11.15
CA ALA A 364 -4.91 -18.88 12.08
C ALA A 364 -6.40 -19.05 11.73
N ASP A 365 -7.27 -18.87 12.73
CA ASP A 365 -8.71 -18.86 12.55
C ASP A 365 -9.25 -17.44 12.34
N CYS A 366 -8.68 -16.43 13.01
CA CYS A 366 -9.00 -15.00 12.80
C CYS A 366 -7.74 -14.15 12.66
N PHE A 367 -7.87 -13.05 11.95
CA PHE A 367 -6.79 -12.08 11.72
C PHE A 367 -7.15 -10.70 12.26
N LEU A 368 -6.37 -10.15 13.18
CA LEU A 368 -6.66 -8.87 13.84
C LEU A 368 -6.01 -7.69 13.10
N MET A 369 -6.82 -6.69 12.72
CA MET A 369 -6.35 -5.42 12.16
C MET A 369 -7.10 -4.22 12.78
N PRO A 370 -6.85 -3.90 14.07
CA PRO A 370 -7.55 -2.82 14.76
C PRO A 370 -6.92 -1.44 14.49
N SER A 371 -6.52 -1.18 13.28
CA SER A 371 -5.77 0.03 12.90
C SER A 371 -6.50 1.32 13.23
N LYS A 372 -5.76 2.32 13.72
CA LYS A 372 -6.26 3.67 13.96
C LYS A 372 -6.58 4.38 12.65
N SER A 373 -5.78 4.16 11.63
CA SER A 373 -6.02 4.57 10.24
C SER A 373 -5.36 3.55 9.32
N GLU A 374 -6.06 3.16 8.27
CA GLU A 374 -5.55 2.21 7.28
C GLU A 374 -6.01 2.65 5.88
N PRO A 375 -5.18 3.35 5.11
CA PRO A 375 -5.56 3.86 3.79
C PRO A 375 -6.18 2.80 2.89
N CYS A 376 -5.58 1.64 2.79
CA CYS A 376 -6.11 0.47 2.11
C CYS A 376 -6.05 -0.78 2.99
N GLY A 377 -4.83 -1.15 3.42
CA GLY A 377 -4.57 -2.48 3.97
C GLY A 377 -4.61 -3.56 2.87
N LEU A 378 -3.67 -4.48 2.93
CA LEU A 378 -3.64 -5.65 2.04
C LEU A 378 -3.79 -6.94 2.86
N ALA A 379 -3.30 -6.94 4.10
CA ALA A 379 -3.25 -8.11 4.95
C ALA A 379 -4.63 -8.73 5.22
N GLN A 380 -5.69 -7.92 5.37
CA GLN A 380 -7.06 -8.41 5.54
C GLN A 380 -7.57 -9.15 4.29
N MET A 381 -7.21 -8.67 3.10
CA MET A 381 -7.59 -9.33 1.85
C MET A 381 -6.82 -10.64 1.66
N VAL A 382 -5.53 -10.65 2.01
CA VAL A 382 -4.72 -11.88 2.05
C VAL A 382 -5.28 -12.86 3.06
N ALA A 383 -5.63 -12.42 4.27
CA ALA A 383 -6.26 -13.27 5.28
C ALA A 383 -7.55 -13.93 4.76
N CYS A 384 -8.45 -13.16 4.13
CA CYS A 384 -9.64 -13.69 3.46
C CYS A 384 -9.27 -14.76 2.43
N ARG A 385 -8.27 -14.48 1.57
CA ARG A 385 -7.81 -15.41 0.53
C ARG A 385 -7.36 -16.75 1.09
N TYR A 386 -6.77 -16.76 2.31
CA TYR A 386 -6.34 -17.96 3.02
C TYR A 386 -7.46 -18.53 3.94
N GLY A 387 -8.67 -18.01 3.88
CA GLY A 387 -9.79 -18.47 4.68
C GLY A 387 -9.65 -18.15 6.17
N THR A 388 -9.09 -17.01 6.49
CA THR A 388 -8.90 -16.50 7.86
C THR A 388 -9.68 -15.20 8.01
N PRO A 389 -10.95 -15.23 8.46
CA PRO A 389 -11.80 -14.06 8.57
C PRO A 389 -11.15 -12.96 9.41
N PRO A 390 -11.04 -11.72 8.89
CA PRO A 390 -10.45 -10.62 9.62
C PRO A 390 -11.39 -10.01 10.66
N ILE A 391 -10.80 -9.50 11.74
CA ILE A 391 -11.46 -8.64 12.74
C ILE A 391 -10.84 -7.26 12.57
N VAL A 392 -11.59 -6.28 12.06
CA VAL A 392 -11.04 -5.00 11.64
C VAL A 392 -11.82 -3.82 12.21
N ARG A 393 -11.13 -2.69 12.41
CA ARG A 393 -11.81 -1.42 12.63
C ARG A 393 -12.33 -0.87 11.29
N GLU A 394 -13.53 -0.25 11.31
CA GLU A 394 -14.16 0.38 10.15
C GLU A 394 -13.45 1.70 9.77
N THR A 395 -12.28 1.59 9.14
CA THR A 395 -11.48 2.73 8.64
C THR A 395 -10.88 2.41 7.27
N GLY A 396 -10.84 3.39 6.38
CA GLY A 396 -10.22 3.30 5.06
C GLY A 396 -10.58 2.02 4.32
N GLY A 397 -9.57 1.37 3.73
CA GLY A 397 -9.78 0.13 2.96
C GLY A 397 -10.23 -1.07 3.77
N LEU A 398 -10.08 -1.06 5.09
CA LEU A 398 -10.64 -2.11 5.95
C LEU A 398 -12.16 -2.10 5.89
N ARG A 399 -12.77 -0.91 5.99
CA ARG A 399 -14.22 -0.74 5.85
C ARG A 399 -14.73 -1.12 4.46
N ASP A 400 -13.94 -0.83 3.43
CA ASP A 400 -14.33 -1.07 2.04
C ASP A 400 -14.19 -2.54 1.62
N SER A 401 -13.32 -3.32 2.30
CA SER A 401 -13.03 -4.72 1.98
C SER A 401 -13.69 -5.74 2.91
N ILE A 402 -14.00 -5.37 4.16
CA ILE A 402 -14.53 -6.30 5.15
C ILE A 402 -15.95 -5.91 5.56
N GLN A 403 -16.84 -6.90 5.47
CA GLN A 403 -18.25 -6.80 5.88
C GLN A 403 -18.50 -7.69 7.10
N ASP A 404 -19.22 -7.17 8.09
CA ASP A 404 -19.51 -7.88 9.32
C ASP A 404 -20.49 -9.05 9.09
N SER A 405 -20.03 -10.26 9.37
CA SER A 405 -20.81 -11.50 9.19
C SER A 405 -22.02 -11.59 10.12
N THR A 406 -22.04 -10.86 11.24
CA THR A 406 -23.19 -10.84 12.15
C THR A 406 -24.36 -9.99 11.62
N LYS A 407 -24.12 -9.20 10.57
CA LYS A 407 -25.14 -8.36 9.92
C LYS A 407 -25.69 -8.98 8.62
N GLY A 408 -25.35 -10.22 8.32
CA GLY A 408 -25.76 -10.93 7.10
C GLY A 408 -24.62 -11.70 6.44
N HIS A 409 -24.56 -11.68 5.10
CA HIS A 409 -23.43 -12.28 4.38
C HIS A 409 -22.20 -11.36 4.50
N GLY A 410 -21.23 -11.78 5.31
CA GLY A 410 -19.98 -11.05 5.52
C GLY A 410 -18.77 -11.96 5.41
N ASN A 411 -17.57 -11.35 5.37
CA ASN A 411 -16.28 -12.03 5.23
C ASN A 411 -15.37 -11.84 6.45
N GLY A 412 -15.88 -11.22 7.53
CA GLY A 412 -15.13 -10.96 8.75
C GLY A 412 -16.00 -10.34 9.84
N PHE A 413 -15.36 -9.64 10.77
CA PHE A 413 -16.03 -8.94 11.88
C PHE A 413 -15.52 -7.51 11.94
N THR A 414 -16.42 -6.56 12.24
CA THR A 414 -16.05 -5.14 12.28
C THR A 414 -16.41 -4.48 13.60
N PHE A 415 -15.71 -3.40 13.92
CA PHE A 415 -16.05 -2.47 15.00
C PHE A 415 -15.74 -1.03 14.56
N ALA A 416 -16.50 -0.05 15.06
CA ALA A 416 -16.45 1.32 14.54
C ALA A 416 -15.47 2.22 15.30
N GLY A 417 -15.60 2.31 16.63
CA GLY A 417 -14.81 3.21 17.48
C GLY A 417 -13.38 2.71 17.69
N TYR A 418 -12.42 3.63 17.80
CA TYR A 418 -11.07 3.26 18.23
C TYR A 418 -11.06 3.01 19.75
N SER A 419 -11.52 1.82 20.13
CA SER A 419 -11.82 1.43 21.52
C SER A 419 -11.43 -0.02 21.78
N ALA A 420 -10.71 -0.26 22.87
CA ALA A 420 -10.37 -1.61 23.34
C ALA A 420 -11.63 -2.44 23.65
N HIS A 421 -12.69 -1.80 24.17
CA HIS A 421 -13.96 -2.46 24.47
C HIS A 421 -14.65 -2.97 23.18
N GLU A 422 -14.73 -2.14 22.14
CA GLU A 422 -15.33 -2.54 20.87
C GLU A 422 -14.53 -3.62 20.15
N LEU A 423 -13.19 -3.54 20.20
CA LEU A 423 -12.33 -4.61 19.69
C LEU A 423 -12.56 -5.92 20.45
N TYR A 424 -12.63 -5.86 21.78
CA TYR A 424 -12.90 -7.05 22.62
C TYR A 424 -14.25 -7.67 22.28
N ASP A 425 -15.31 -6.86 22.13
CA ASP A 425 -16.64 -7.32 21.71
C ASP A 425 -16.60 -8.01 20.34
N ALA A 426 -15.90 -7.41 19.36
CA ALA A 426 -15.72 -8.04 18.04
C ALA A 426 -14.99 -9.40 18.14
N CYS A 427 -13.97 -9.49 18.99
CA CYS A 427 -13.28 -10.76 19.26
C CYS A 427 -14.19 -11.79 19.94
N CYS A 428 -15.04 -11.36 20.86
CA CYS A 428 -16.03 -12.24 21.50
C CYS A 428 -17.04 -12.79 20.49
N ARG A 429 -17.52 -11.94 19.56
CA ARG A 429 -18.42 -12.36 18.48
C ARG A 429 -17.75 -13.38 17.56
N ALA A 430 -16.50 -13.14 17.18
CA ALA A 430 -15.71 -14.06 16.36
C ALA A 430 -15.45 -15.40 17.09
N ASN A 431 -15.10 -15.33 18.38
CA ASN A 431 -14.91 -16.51 19.23
C ASN A 431 -16.19 -17.36 19.33
N ALA A 432 -17.34 -16.73 19.55
CA ALA A 432 -18.62 -17.42 19.60
C ALA A 432 -18.97 -18.07 18.24
N ALA A 433 -18.75 -17.35 17.14
CA ALA A 433 -18.99 -17.86 15.78
C ALA A 433 -18.10 -19.07 15.45
N TYR A 434 -16.86 -19.11 15.93
CA TYR A 434 -15.94 -20.23 15.69
C TYR A 434 -16.47 -21.59 16.18
N TYR A 435 -17.26 -21.60 17.26
CA TYR A 435 -17.83 -22.83 17.81
C TYR A 435 -19.14 -23.26 17.11
N ASP A 436 -19.75 -22.41 16.32
CA ASP A 436 -20.84 -22.77 15.40
C ASP A 436 -20.22 -23.22 14.06
N LYS A 437 -19.89 -24.50 14.00
CA LYS A 437 -19.06 -25.08 12.92
C LYS A 437 -19.65 -24.88 11.53
N GLU A 438 -20.95 -25.03 11.36
CA GLU A 438 -21.60 -24.92 10.06
C GLU A 438 -21.52 -23.46 9.55
N ASN A 439 -21.92 -22.50 10.38
CA ASN A 439 -21.86 -21.08 10.02
C ASN A 439 -20.42 -20.57 9.88
N TRP A 440 -19.48 -21.10 10.68
CA TRP A 440 -18.07 -20.80 10.55
C TRP A 440 -17.48 -21.24 9.21
N GLU A 441 -17.78 -22.46 8.78
CA GLU A 441 -17.33 -22.97 7.48
C GLU A 441 -17.88 -22.15 6.33
N HIS A 442 -19.14 -21.74 6.38
CA HIS A 442 -19.73 -20.83 5.40
C HIS A 442 -19.05 -19.45 5.39
N LEU A 443 -18.70 -18.91 6.55
CA LEU A 443 -17.94 -17.66 6.65
C LEU A 443 -16.56 -17.78 5.99
N VAL A 444 -15.82 -18.84 6.29
CA VAL A 444 -14.50 -19.12 5.70
C VAL A 444 -14.62 -19.27 4.18
N GLU A 445 -15.58 -20.04 3.71
CA GLU A 445 -15.84 -20.24 2.29
C GLU A 445 -16.19 -18.93 1.58
N TYR A 446 -17.03 -18.09 2.18
CA TYR A 446 -17.36 -16.78 1.64
C TYR A 446 -16.14 -15.86 1.59
N ALA A 447 -15.32 -15.81 2.65
CA ALA A 447 -14.10 -15.03 2.67
C ALA A 447 -13.11 -15.44 1.55
N MET A 448 -12.92 -16.76 1.35
CA MET A 448 -12.04 -17.29 0.29
C MET A 448 -12.55 -16.97 -1.13
N ASN A 449 -13.85 -16.80 -1.30
CA ASN A 449 -14.48 -16.49 -2.60
C ASN A 449 -14.55 -14.97 -2.89
N CYS A 450 -14.16 -14.11 -1.96
CA CYS A 450 -14.09 -12.67 -2.24
C CYS A 450 -13.05 -12.38 -3.32
N ASP A 451 -13.46 -11.65 -4.35
CA ASP A 451 -12.56 -11.23 -5.43
C ASP A 451 -11.86 -9.92 -5.08
N PHE A 452 -10.67 -10.04 -4.51
CA PHE A 452 -9.75 -8.92 -4.26
C PHE A 452 -8.64 -8.83 -5.32
N SER A 453 -8.84 -9.39 -6.51
CA SER A 453 -7.85 -9.35 -7.57
C SER A 453 -7.62 -7.95 -8.11
N TRP A 454 -6.43 -7.72 -8.62
CA TRP A 454 -6.11 -6.49 -9.35
C TRP A 454 -6.97 -6.27 -10.58
N SER A 455 -7.59 -7.31 -11.15
CA SER A 455 -8.51 -7.18 -12.28
C SER A 455 -9.74 -6.34 -11.93
N VAL A 456 -10.24 -6.42 -10.70
CA VAL A 456 -11.35 -5.58 -10.21
C VAL A 456 -10.92 -4.12 -10.11
N SER A 457 -9.76 -3.86 -9.47
CA SER A 457 -9.22 -2.51 -9.30
C SER A 457 -8.83 -1.89 -10.65
N ALA A 458 -8.21 -2.67 -11.55
CA ALA A 458 -7.80 -2.21 -12.88
C ALA A 458 -8.98 -1.66 -13.70
N LYS A 459 -10.14 -2.30 -13.68
CA LYS A 459 -11.36 -1.80 -14.35
C LYS A 459 -11.79 -0.42 -13.82
N SER A 460 -11.67 -0.21 -12.50
CA SER A 460 -11.97 1.09 -11.89
C SER A 460 -10.96 2.15 -12.34
N TYR A 461 -9.68 1.79 -12.41
CA TYR A 461 -8.63 2.68 -12.95
C TYR A 461 -8.83 2.97 -14.44
N GLU A 462 -9.22 1.99 -15.26
CA GLU A 462 -9.54 2.22 -16.66
C GLU A 462 -10.71 3.20 -16.83
N GLY A 463 -11.74 3.09 -16.00
CA GLY A 463 -12.84 4.05 -15.96
C GLY A 463 -12.33 5.46 -15.66
N LEU A 464 -11.51 5.62 -14.62
CA LEU A 464 -10.89 6.89 -14.24
C LEU A 464 -9.99 7.44 -15.34
N TYR A 465 -9.17 6.60 -15.99
CA TYR A 465 -8.29 7.01 -17.07
C TYR A 465 -9.08 7.49 -18.30
N ASN A 466 -10.14 6.77 -18.67
CA ASN A 466 -11.03 7.18 -19.77
C ASN A 466 -11.72 8.51 -19.47
N GLU A 467 -12.24 8.70 -18.27
CA GLU A 467 -12.83 9.98 -17.83
C GLU A 467 -11.79 11.10 -17.90
N THR A 468 -10.58 10.87 -17.37
CA THR A 468 -9.51 11.87 -17.31
C THR A 468 -9.00 12.27 -18.69
N ALA A 469 -8.80 11.29 -19.60
CA ALA A 469 -8.36 11.54 -20.96
C ALA A 469 -9.35 12.42 -21.76
N ASN A 470 -10.63 12.38 -21.42
CA ASN A 470 -11.69 13.17 -22.06
C ASN A 470 -11.92 14.55 -21.41
N LEU A 471 -11.17 14.95 -20.40
CA LEU A 471 -11.22 16.29 -19.83
C LEU A 471 -10.62 17.29 -20.83
N TRP A 472 -11.34 18.39 -21.08
CA TRP A 472 -10.95 19.48 -22.00
C TRP A 472 -10.17 20.60 -21.27
#